data_c941dfeb5103343af411abfa58befd92
#
_entry.id   c941dfeb5103343af411abfa58befd92
#
_cell.length_a   1.000
_cell.length_b   1.000
_cell.length_c   1.000
_cell.angle_alpha   90.00
_cell.angle_beta   90.00
_cell.angle_gamma   90.00
#
_symmetry.space_group_name_H-M   'P 1'
#
loop_
_entity.id
_entity.type
_entity.pdbx_description
1 polymer ?
#
loop_
_entity_poly.entity_id
_entity_poly.type
_entity_poly.pdbx_seq_one_letter_code
_entity_poly.pdbx_strand_id
1 'polypeptide(L)'
;RVLFRSPWVLEAQTEEQQKERIATLFDLNNIRSNNIAALTRLQELQNSNGAWSWYKGMNGSRSVTTYIAELNARLAMLTGEKLSGSALSLQQKAFAYLHQSALDEYKEILKAQKDGVKFTGVSGSILQYLYLIAISGEQVPAANKAAYTYYLSKVGELLTSPSMDTKAIAAIVLDKAGRKKEAQEFVASLKEHLTKTDEQGM
;
A
#
# COMPACT_ATOMS: atom_id res chain seq x y z
N ARG A 1 -2.65 -19.74 -21.21
CA ARG A 1 -2.81 -20.63 -20.00
C ARG A 1 -1.91 -20.08 -18.91
N VAL A 2 -2.47 -19.26 -18.04
CA VAL A 2 -1.77 -18.81 -16.82
C VAL A 2 -1.82 -19.97 -15.85
N LEU A 3 -0.75 -20.71 -15.76
CA LEU A 3 -0.54 -21.74 -14.73
C LEU A 3 -0.29 -20.99 -13.41
N PHE A 4 -1.15 -21.16 -12.45
CA PHE A 4 -0.88 -20.79 -11.06
C PHE A 4 0.37 -21.57 -10.60
N ARG A 5 1.51 -20.86 -10.54
CA ARG A 5 2.79 -21.43 -10.09
C ARG A 5 2.97 -21.27 -8.58
N SER A 6 1.97 -21.67 -7.80
CA SER A 6 2.18 -21.81 -6.37
C SER A 6 3.01 -23.08 -6.10
N PRO A 7 4.11 -23.04 -5.31
CA PRO A 7 5.00 -24.19 -5.09
C PRO A 7 4.26 -25.47 -4.70
N TRP A 8 3.25 -25.36 -3.84
CA TRP A 8 2.45 -26.50 -3.38
C TRP A 8 1.50 -27.09 -4.45
N VAL A 9 1.14 -26.32 -5.50
CA VAL A 9 0.39 -26.83 -6.67
C VAL A 9 1.34 -27.57 -7.62
N LEU A 10 2.59 -27.13 -7.71
CA LEU A 10 3.61 -27.78 -8.53
C LEU A 10 4.02 -29.16 -8.00
N GLU A 11 3.83 -29.42 -6.70
CA GLU A 11 4.08 -30.73 -6.11
C GLU A 11 2.99 -31.76 -6.43
N ALA A 12 1.84 -31.33 -6.99
CA ALA A 12 0.78 -32.24 -7.39
C ALA A 12 1.15 -32.95 -8.72
N GLN A 13 1.22 -34.27 -8.69
CA GLN A 13 1.66 -35.09 -9.82
C GLN A 13 0.52 -35.42 -10.79
N THR A 14 -0.76 -35.29 -10.36
CA THR A 14 -1.94 -35.60 -11.18
C THR A 14 -2.90 -34.44 -11.21
N GLU A 15 -3.75 -34.37 -12.26
CA GLU A 15 -4.80 -33.37 -12.40
C GLU A 15 -5.83 -33.46 -11.27
N GLU A 16 -6.13 -34.66 -10.80
CA GLU A 16 -7.02 -34.91 -9.66
C GLU A 16 -6.45 -34.33 -8.37
N GLN A 17 -5.16 -34.54 -8.10
CA GLN A 17 -4.47 -33.95 -6.96
C GLN A 17 -4.45 -32.43 -7.05
N GLN A 18 -4.33 -31.86 -8.25
CA GLN A 18 -4.41 -30.40 -8.43
C GLN A 18 -5.81 -29.88 -8.12
N LYS A 19 -6.87 -30.56 -8.58
CA LYS A 19 -8.27 -30.21 -8.29
C LYS A 19 -8.59 -30.32 -6.80
N GLU A 20 -8.12 -31.38 -6.16
CA GLU A 20 -8.31 -31.60 -4.72
C GLU A 20 -7.61 -30.52 -3.88
N ARG A 21 -6.38 -30.17 -4.23
CA ARG A 21 -5.64 -29.07 -3.57
C ARG A 21 -6.31 -27.72 -3.78
N ILE A 22 -6.85 -27.44 -4.96
CA ILE A 22 -7.63 -26.24 -5.22
C ILE A 22 -8.92 -26.23 -4.38
N ALA A 23 -9.65 -27.37 -4.31
CA ALA A 23 -10.84 -27.50 -3.48
C ALA A 23 -10.54 -27.25 -1.98
N THR A 24 -9.39 -27.71 -1.49
CA THR A 24 -8.93 -27.48 -0.11
C THR A 24 -8.73 -25.99 0.19
N LEU A 25 -8.34 -25.17 -0.80
CA LEU A 25 -8.24 -23.71 -0.62
C LEU A 25 -9.59 -23.04 -0.38
N PHE A 26 -10.66 -23.61 -0.92
CA PHE A 26 -12.02 -23.11 -0.75
C PHE A 26 -12.75 -23.73 0.45
N ASP A 27 -12.10 -24.61 1.20
CA ASP A 27 -12.64 -25.09 2.47
C ASP A 27 -12.68 -23.94 3.49
N LEU A 28 -13.90 -23.52 3.84
CA LEU A 28 -14.16 -22.41 4.75
C LEU A 28 -13.50 -22.59 6.13
N ASN A 29 -13.36 -23.82 6.60
CA ASN A 29 -12.69 -24.10 7.88
C ASN A 29 -11.18 -23.90 7.78
N ASN A 30 -10.56 -24.32 6.68
CA ASN A 30 -9.14 -24.09 6.42
C ASN A 30 -8.85 -22.59 6.22
N ILE A 31 -9.69 -21.88 5.46
CA ILE A 31 -9.58 -20.43 5.27
C ILE A 31 -9.67 -19.73 6.63
N ARG A 32 -10.64 -20.08 7.45
CA ARG A 32 -10.85 -19.48 8.77
C ARG A 32 -9.67 -19.75 9.71
N SER A 33 -9.17 -20.98 9.76
CA SER A 33 -8.00 -21.35 10.56
C SER A 33 -6.74 -20.63 10.11
N ASN A 34 -6.50 -20.56 8.80
CA ASN A 34 -5.36 -19.84 8.23
C ASN A 34 -5.44 -18.34 8.50
N ASN A 35 -6.62 -17.73 8.44
CA ASN A 35 -6.82 -16.31 8.76
C ASN A 35 -6.50 -16.02 10.23
N ILE A 36 -6.97 -16.87 11.16
CA ILE A 36 -6.66 -16.74 12.59
C ILE A 36 -5.15 -16.85 12.82
N ALA A 37 -4.50 -17.85 12.23
CA ALA A 37 -3.06 -18.04 12.36
C ALA A 37 -2.27 -16.85 11.77
N ALA A 38 -2.69 -16.34 10.61
CA ALA A 38 -2.07 -15.17 9.99
C ALA A 38 -2.21 -13.91 10.83
N LEU A 39 -3.39 -13.65 11.39
CA LEU A 39 -3.62 -12.51 12.28
C LEU A 39 -2.80 -12.62 13.56
N THR A 40 -2.72 -13.80 14.17
CA THR A 40 -1.88 -14.06 15.34
C THR A 40 -0.42 -13.76 15.03
N ARG A 41 0.07 -14.23 13.88
CA ARG A 41 1.44 -13.97 13.43
C ARG A 41 1.71 -12.49 13.20
N LEU A 42 0.78 -11.77 12.56
CA LEU A 42 0.88 -10.31 12.37
C LEU A 42 0.91 -9.58 13.72
N GLN A 43 0.10 -10.03 14.68
CA GLN A 43 0.09 -9.46 16.03
C GLN A 43 1.42 -9.66 16.77
N GLU A 44 2.02 -10.86 16.66
CA GLU A 44 3.32 -11.16 17.26
C GLU A 44 4.49 -10.36 16.67
N LEU A 45 4.39 -10.00 15.39
CA LEU A 45 5.41 -9.24 14.65
C LEU A 45 5.23 -7.72 14.76
N GLN A 46 4.07 -7.24 15.26
CA GLN A 46 3.84 -5.83 15.43
C GLN A 46 4.50 -5.32 16.71
N ASN A 47 5.39 -4.36 16.58
CA ASN A 47 6.07 -3.72 17.69
C ASN A 47 5.10 -2.84 18.49
N SER A 48 5.49 -2.48 19.72
CA SER A 48 4.69 -1.64 20.64
C SER A 48 4.33 -0.27 20.04
N ASN A 49 5.14 0.26 19.13
CA ASN A 49 4.89 1.52 18.43
C ASN A 49 3.96 1.38 17.22
N GLY A 50 3.43 0.18 16.95
CA GLY A 50 2.53 -0.10 15.83
C GLY A 50 3.21 -0.48 14.51
N ALA A 51 4.53 -0.41 14.42
CA ALA A 51 5.26 -0.82 13.23
C ALA A 51 5.40 -2.34 13.15
N TRP A 52 5.36 -2.89 11.93
CA TRP A 52 5.81 -4.25 11.68
C TRP A 52 7.30 -4.29 11.34
N SER A 53 7.95 -5.39 11.71
CA SER A 53 9.35 -5.68 11.41
C SER A 53 9.46 -6.90 10.51
N TRP A 54 10.63 -7.07 9.85
CA TRP A 54 10.90 -8.24 9.03
C TRP A 54 10.94 -9.54 9.86
N TYR A 55 11.48 -9.45 11.07
CA TYR A 55 11.59 -10.58 11.99
C TYR A 55 11.25 -10.11 13.41
N LYS A 56 10.80 -11.04 14.24
CA LYS A 56 10.50 -10.78 15.65
C LYS A 56 11.73 -10.22 16.39
N GLY A 57 11.53 -9.13 17.11
CA GLY A 57 12.59 -8.47 17.89
C GLY A 57 13.45 -7.46 17.10
N MET A 58 13.21 -7.29 15.81
CA MET A 58 13.84 -6.21 15.04
C MET A 58 13.09 -4.88 15.20
N ASN A 59 13.79 -3.79 14.92
CA ASN A 59 13.19 -2.47 14.81
C ASN A 59 12.08 -2.47 13.75
N GLY A 60 11.03 -1.69 13.98
CA GLY A 60 9.94 -1.52 13.03
C GLY A 60 10.43 -0.96 11.69
N SER A 61 9.91 -1.51 10.61
CA SER A 61 10.20 -1.08 9.25
C SER A 61 9.00 -0.33 8.68
N ARG A 62 9.22 0.93 8.27
CA ARG A 62 8.20 1.74 7.62
C ARG A 62 7.69 1.08 6.34
N SER A 63 8.58 0.53 5.52
CA SER A 63 8.20 -0.12 4.26
C SER A 63 7.35 -1.37 4.50
N VAL A 64 7.72 -2.23 5.44
CA VAL A 64 6.92 -3.42 5.81
C VAL A 64 5.56 -3.00 6.36
N THR A 65 5.53 -1.99 7.24
CA THR A 65 4.29 -1.50 7.84
C THR A 65 3.35 -0.93 6.78
N THR A 66 3.88 -0.11 5.85
CA THR A 66 3.09 0.43 4.75
C THR A 66 2.55 -0.68 3.86
N TYR A 67 3.38 -1.67 3.51
CA TYR A 67 2.98 -2.79 2.65
C TYR A 67 1.85 -3.62 3.26
N ILE A 68 1.96 -4.00 4.54
CA ILE A 68 0.92 -4.78 5.23
C ILE A 68 -0.38 -3.96 5.34
N ALA A 69 -0.28 -2.69 5.72
CA ALA A 69 -1.44 -1.81 5.82
C ALA A 69 -2.13 -1.60 4.46
N GLU A 70 -1.36 -1.51 3.39
CA GLU A 70 -1.85 -1.40 2.01
C GLU A 70 -2.56 -2.68 1.55
N LEU A 71 -1.99 -3.85 1.81
CA LEU A 71 -2.65 -5.13 1.51
C LEU A 71 -4.00 -5.24 2.19
N ASN A 72 -4.09 -4.87 3.46
CA ASN A 72 -5.34 -4.85 4.21
C ASN A 72 -6.36 -3.87 3.59
N ALA A 73 -5.93 -2.68 3.21
CA ALA A 73 -6.80 -1.70 2.57
C ALA A 73 -7.30 -2.18 1.19
N ARG A 74 -6.42 -2.75 0.39
CA ARG A 74 -6.78 -3.35 -0.91
C ARG A 74 -7.75 -4.52 -0.76
N LEU A 75 -7.52 -5.38 0.22
CA LEU A 75 -8.42 -6.50 0.51
C LEU A 75 -9.82 -6.01 0.87
N ALA A 76 -9.91 -5.01 1.75
CA ALA A 76 -11.19 -4.38 2.11
C ALA A 76 -11.91 -3.76 0.89
N MET A 77 -11.15 -3.13 -0.02
CA MET A 77 -11.72 -2.60 -1.28
C MET A 77 -12.26 -3.71 -2.19
N LEU A 78 -11.54 -4.81 -2.33
CA LEU A 78 -11.91 -5.91 -3.24
C LEU A 78 -13.08 -6.73 -2.71
N THR A 79 -13.13 -6.97 -1.41
CA THR A 79 -14.21 -7.76 -0.78
C THR A 79 -15.43 -6.94 -0.42
N GLY A 80 -15.30 -5.62 -0.33
CA GLY A 80 -16.32 -4.74 0.25
C GLY A 80 -16.47 -4.88 1.77
N GLU A 81 -15.66 -5.73 2.41
CA GLU A 81 -15.71 -5.98 3.85
C GLU A 81 -14.76 -5.05 4.60
N LYS A 82 -15.27 -4.41 5.66
CA LYS A 82 -14.43 -3.58 6.53
C LYS A 82 -13.67 -4.46 7.53
N LEU A 83 -12.43 -4.06 7.81
CA LEU A 83 -11.67 -4.69 8.87
C LEU A 83 -12.41 -4.56 10.21
N SER A 84 -12.35 -5.62 11.00
CA SER A 84 -12.99 -5.69 12.32
C SER A 84 -12.10 -6.37 13.35
N GLY A 85 -12.45 -6.26 14.62
CA GLY A 85 -11.76 -6.94 15.72
C GLY A 85 -10.26 -6.65 15.76
N SER A 86 -9.46 -7.70 15.91
CA SER A 86 -7.99 -7.60 16.01
C SER A 86 -7.34 -7.01 14.76
N ALA A 87 -7.84 -7.35 13.57
CA ALA A 87 -7.31 -6.82 12.31
C ALA A 87 -7.44 -5.29 12.25
N LEU A 88 -8.57 -4.74 12.65
CA LEU A 88 -8.79 -3.29 12.74
C LEU A 88 -7.83 -2.64 13.76
N SER A 89 -7.68 -3.25 14.94
CA SER A 89 -6.76 -2.73 15.97
C SER A 89 -5.31 -2.70 15.48
N LEU A 90 -4.84 -3.74 14.80
CA LEU A 90 -3.50 -3.79 14.21
C LEU A 90 -3.32 -2.71 13.15
N GLN A 91 -4.32 -2.52 12.30
CA GLN A 91 -4.32 -1.49 11.25
C GLN A 91 -4.27 -0.08 11.84
N GLN A 92 -5.05 0.21 12.89
CA GLN A 92 -5.05 1.51 13.56
C GLN A 92 -3.69 1.84 14.18
N LYS A 93 -3.03 0.87 14.82
CA LYS A 93 -1.68 1.05 15.35
C LYS A 93 -0.66 1.32 14.23
N ALA A 94 -0.78 0.61 13.11
CA ALA A 94 0.07 0.84 11.94
C ALA A 94 -0.12 2.25 11.38
N PHE A 95 -1.35 2.75 11.26
CA PHE A 95 -1.61 4.12 10.85
C PHE A 95 -1.01 5.15 11.79
N ALA A 96 -1.15 4.94 13.11
CA ALA A 96 -0.54 5.84 14.10
C ALA A 96 0.98 5.96 13.90
N TYR A 97 1.66 4.83 13.69
CA TYR A 97 3.09 4.81 13.38
C TYR A 97 3.42 5.52 12.06
N LEU A 98 2.65 5.27 11.00
CA LEU A 98 2.89 5.86 9.68
C LEU A 98 2.62 7.37 9.67
N HIS A 99 1.60 7.83 10.39
CA HIS A 99 1.34 9.25 10.59
C HIS A 99 2.50 9.93 11.30
N GLN A 100 3.02 9.31 12.38
CA GLN A 100 4.18 9.84 13.10
C GLN A 100 5.42 9.90 12.21
N SER A 101 5.71 8.82 11.46
CA SER A 101 6.85 8.77 10.53
C SER A 101 6.78 9.84 9.44
N ALA A 102 5.58 10.09 8.89
CA ALA A 102 5.38 11.14 7.90
C ALA A 102 5.55 12.54 8.50
N LEU A 103 5.09 12.74 9.73
CA LEU A 103 5.26 14.01 10.44
C LEU A 103 6.73 14.30 10.77
N ASP A 104 7.49 13.29 11.16
CA ASP A 104 8.91 13.45 11.48
C ASP A 104 9.73 13.76 10.23
N GLU A 105 9.46 13.09 9.11
CA GLU A 105 10.08 13.42 7.82
C GLU A 105 9.73 14.87 7.39
N TYR A 106 8.49 15.32 7.60
CA TYR A 106 8.10 16.70 7.32
C TYR A 106 8.90 17.72 8.14
N LYS A 107 9.10 17.45 9.43
CA LYS A 107 9.90 18.34 10.30
C LYS A 107 11.36 18.42 9.83
N GLU A 108 11.95 17.29 9.41
CA GLU A 108 13.31 17.29 8.85
C GLU A 108 13.36 18.07 7.52
N ILE A 109 12.37 17.94 6.66
CA ILE A 109 12.26 18.75 5.43
C ILE A 109 12.22 20.24 5.75
N LEU A 110 11.36 20.66 6.71
CA LEU A 110 11.27 22.05 7.11
C LEU A 110 12.60 22.60 7.68
N LYS A 111 13.31 21.77 8.44
CA LYS A 111 14.63 22.12 8.96
C LYS A 111 15.63 22.32 7.84
N ALA A 112 15.73 21.36 6.92
CA ALA A 112 16.66 21.45 5.79
C ALA A 112 16.31 22.61 4.84
N GLN A 113 15.03 22.96 4.67
CA GLN A 113 14.61 24.14 3.90
C GLN A 113 15.11 25.46 4.52
N LYS A 114 15.16 25.56 5.86
CA LYS A 114 15.74 26.72 6.53
C LYS A 114 17.25 26.87 6.25
N ASP A 115 17.91 25.74 6.02
CA ASP A 115 19.32 25.67 5.66
C ASP A 115 19.55 25.84 4.13
N GLY A 116 18.49 26.22 3.38
CA GLY A 116 18.55 26.50 1.95
C GLY A 116 18.40 25.28 1.02
N VAL A 117 18.12 24.10 1.55
CA VAL A 117 17.90 22.90 0.74
C VAL A 117 16.53 22.98 0.05
N LYS A 118 16.50 22.75 -1.26
CA LYS A 118 15.26 22.69 -2.04
C LYS A 118 14.84 21.22 -2.22
N PHE A 119 13.60 20.93 -1.95
CA PHE A 119 12.99 19.62 -2.19
C PHE A 119 12.04 19.69 -3.38
N THR A 120 12.17 18.74 -4.29
CA THR A 120 11.27 18.56 -5.45
C THR A 120 10.57 17.22 -5.32
N GLY A 121 9.25 17.23 -5.58
CA GLY A 121 8.44 16.03 -5.46
C GLY A 121 8.28 15.53 -4.02
N VAL A 122 8.03 14.25 -3.90
CA VAL A 122 7.93 13.53 -2.62
C VAL A 122 8.77 12.24 -2.68
N SER A 123 9.25 11.78 -1.52
CA SER A 123 9.93 10.48 -1.45
C SER A 123 8.98 9.33 -1.79
N GLY A 124 9.53 8.20 -2.27
CA GLY A 124 8.71 7.02 -2.57
C GLY A 124 7.94 6.53 -1.35
N SER A 125 8.50 6.63 -0.15
CA SER A 125 7.83 6.26 1.10
C SER A 125 6.67 7.20 1.45
N ILE A 126 6.78 8.49 1.14
CA ILE A 126 5.68 9.45 1.30
C ILE A 126 4.60 9.22 0.24
N LEU A 127 4.97 8.95 -1.00
CA LEU A 127 3.99 8.65 -2.04
C LEU A 127 3.16 7.41 -1.68
N GLN A 128 3.79 6.35 -1.19
CA GLN A 128 3.10 5.15 -0.71
C GLN A 128 2.19 5.46 0.51
N TYR A 129 2.64 6.30 1.44
CA TYR A 129 1.80 6.75 2.55
C TYR A 129 0.56 7.52 2.06
N LEU A 130 0.72 8.46 1.13
CA LEU A 130 -0.40 9.19 0.54
C LEU A 130 -1.38 8.25 -0.19
N TYR A 131 -0.84 7.28 -0.92
CA TYR A 131 -1.63 6.27 -1.60
C TYR A 131 -2.43 5.42 -0.62
N LEU A 132 -1.80 4.95 0.45
CA LEU A 132 -2.49 4.19 1.50
C LEU A 132 -3.64 4.98 2.11
N ILE A 133 -3.44 6.26 2.45
CA ILE A 133 -4.52 7.15 2.91
C ILE A 133 -5.65 7.24 1.88
N ALA A 134 -5.28 7.42 0.60
CA ALA A 134 -6.24 7.58 -0.48
C ALA A 134 -7.14 6.35 -0.70
N ILE A 135 -6.58 5.14 -0.58
CA ILE A 135 -7.34 3.89 -0.82
C ILE A 135 -8.07 3.38 0.42
N SER A 136 -7.55 3.64 1.62
CA SER A 136 -8.16 3.18 2.88
C SER A 136 -9.29 4.10 3.37
N GLY A 137 -9.29 5.37 2.94
CA GLY A 137 -10.18 6.38 3.48
C GLY A 137 -9.85 6.78 4.92
N GLU A 138 -8.62 6.50 5.37
CA GLU A 138 -8.14 6.88 6.71
C GLU A 138 -8.18 8.39 6.91
N GLN A 139 -8.60 8.79 8.09
CA GLN A 139 -8.66 10.20 8.45
C GLN A 139 -7.29 10.71 8.90
N VAL A 140 -6.79 11.74 8.25
CA VAL A 140 -5.52 12.36 8.63
C VAL A 140 -5.69 13.13 9.96
N PRO A 141 -4.92 12.78 11.00
CA PRO A 141 -4.98 13.48 12.28
C PRO A 141 -4.68 14.97 12.15
N ALA A 142 -5.27 15.79 13.03
CA ALA A 142 -5.11 17.26 12.99
C ALA A 142 -3.62 17.67 12.99
N ALA A 143 -2.78 16.99 13.79
CA ALA A 143 -1.35 17.24 13.86
C ALA A 143 -0.61 16.97 12.53
N ASN A 144 -1.14 16.11 11.68
CA ASN A 144 -0.54 15.72 10.40
C ASN A 144 -1.06 16.52 9.21
N LYS A 145 -2.11 17.34 9.38
CA LYS A 145 -2.73 18.07 8.26
C LYS A 145 -1.76 18.95 7.49
N ALA A 146 -0.90 19.68 8.18
CA ALA A 146 0.10 20.53 7.54
C ALA A 146 1.09 19.71 6.67
N ALA A 147 1.61 18.61 7.21
CA ALA A 147 2.49 17.70 6.50
C ALA A 147 1.79 17.06 5.29
N TYR A 148 0.57 16.57 5.47
CA TYR A 148 -0.24 15.99 4.40
C TYR A 148 -0.50 16.98 3.26
N THR A 149 -0.92 18.21 3.58
CA THR A 149 -1.15 19.27 2.58
C THR A 149 0.13 19.61 1.82
N TYR A 150 1.24 19.74 2.54
CA TYR A 150 2.56 19.99 1.93
C TYR A 150 2.91 18.87 0.95
N TYR A 151 2.82 17.62 1.36
CA TYR A 151 3.12 16.48 0.50
C TYR A 151 2.22 16.43 -0.74
N LEU A 152 0.91 16.60 -0.56
CA LEU A 152 -0.02 16.66 -1.68
C LEU A 152 0.32 17.77 -2.69
N SER A 153 0.79 18.93 -2.21
CA SER A 153 1.21 20.02 -3.11
C SER A 153 2.41 19.65 -3.99
N LYS A 154 3.21 18.66 -3.56
CA LYS A 154 4.40 18.21 -4.24
C LYS A 154 4.18 17.01 -5.18
N VAL A 155 3.03 16.35 -5.11
CA VAL A 155 2.74 15.16 -5.94
C VAL A 155 2.74 15.50 -7.43
N GLY A 156 2.23 16.68 -7.81
CA GLY A 156 2.20 17.13 -9.21
C GLY A 156 3.59 17.19 -9.86
N GLU A 157 4.64 17.44 -9.09
CA GLU A 157 6.03 17.48 -9.58
C GLU A 157 6.54 16.11 -10.06
N LEU A 158 5.84 15.01 -9.72
CA LEU A 158 6.16 13.66 -10.17
C LEU A 158 5.71 13.35 -11.61
N LEU A 159 5.04 14.26 -12.30
CA LEU A 159 4.58 14.06 -13.68
C LEU A 159 5.75 13.77 -14.63
N THR A 160 6.93 14.30 -14.35
CA THR A 160 8.16 14.08 -15.12
C THR A 160 8.90 12.80 -14.73
N SER A 161 8.39 12.03 -13.75
CA SER A 161 9.01 10.76 -13.34
C SER A 161 9.04 9.77 -14.50
N PRO A 162 10.14 9.03 -14.68
CA PRO A 162 10.21 7.96 -15.68
C PRO A 162 9.45 6.70 -15.26
N SER A 163 9.10 6.57 -13.97
CA SER A 163 8.42 5.38 -13.43
C SER A 163 6.92 5.45 -13.67
N MET A 164 6.38 4.44 -14.38
CA MET A 164 4.95 4.26 -14.60
C MET A 164 4.18 4.04 -13.29
N ASP A 165 4.75 3.25 -12.39
CA ASP A 165 4.15 2.99 -11.08
C ASP A 165 4.02 4.27 -10.27
N THR A 166 5.06 5.11 -10.26
CA THR A 166 5.03 6.43 -9.61
C THR A 166 3.92 7.29 -10.18
N LYS A 167 3.79 7.35 -11.51
CA LYS A 167 2.73 8.14 -12.17
C LYS A 167 1.34 7.57 -11.87
N ALA A 168 1.16 6.25 -11.90
CA ALA A 168 -0.12 5.62 -11.61
C ALA A 168 -0.57 5.87 -10.16
N ILE A 169 0.34 5.73 -9.21
CA ILE A 169 0.08 6.01 -7.79
C ILE A 169 -0.25 7.50 -7.59
N ALA A 170 0.52 8.39 -8.19
CA ALA A 170 0.28 9.84 -8.13
C ALA A 170 -1.10 10.22 -8.69
N ALA A 171 -1.51 9.63 -9.83
CA ALA A 171 -2.84 9.84 -10.41
C ALA A 171 -3.95 9.47 -9.42
N ILE A 172 -3.85 8.30 -8.76
CA ILE A 172 -4.84 7.83 -7.79
C ILE A 172 -4.89 8.78 -6.57
N VAL A 173 -3.73 9.16 -6.05
CA VAL A 173 -3.62 10.08 -4.91
C VAL A 173 -4.29 11.43 -5.23
N LEU A 174 -4.00 12.00 -6.38
CA LEU A 174 -4.56 13.28 -6.81
C LEU A 174 -6.07 13.20 -7.06
N ASP A 175 -6.55 12.13 -7.70
CA ASP A 175 -7.99 11.91 -7.92
C ASP A 175 -8.76 11.83 -6.61
N LYS A 176 -8.27 11.02 -5.66
CA LYS A 176 -8.88 10.87 -4.33
C LYS A 176 -8.81 12.16 -3.49
N ALA A 177 -7.79 12.99 -3.71
CA ALA A 177 -7.68 14.30 -3.09
C ALA A 177 -8.55 15.39 -3.77
N GLY A 178 -9.33 15.05 -4.80
CA GLY A 178 -10.19 15.98 -5.55
C GLY A 178 -9.46 16.80 -6.62
N ARG A 179 -8.17 16.60 -6.84
CA ARG A 179 -7.34 17.29 -7.85
C ARG A 179 -7.45 16.61 -9.22
N LYS A 180 -8.69 16.49 -9.72
CA LYS A 180 -9.02 15.68 -10.91
C LYS A 180 -8.29 16.10 -12.18
N LYS A 181 -8.08 17.40 -12.40
CA LYS A 181 -7.37 17.89 -13.59
C LYS A 181 -5.93 17.36 -13.63
N GLU A 182 -5.22 17.50 -12.52
CA GLU A 182 -3.85 17.01 -12.40
C GLU A 182 -3.78 15.48 -12.49
N ALA A 183 -4.72 14.77 -11.88
CA ALA A 183 -4.80 13.32 -12.03
C ALA A 183 -4.95 12.90 -13.51
N GLN A 184 -5.76 13.64 -14.29
CA GLN A 184 -5.92 13.38 -15.73
C GLN A 184 -4.63 13.61 -16.53
N GLU A 185 -3.79 14.58 -16.16
CA GLU A 185 -2.49 14.79 -16.79
C GLU A 185 -1.57 13.58 -16.61
N PHE A 186 -1.55 12.99 -15.40
CA PHE A 186 -0.83 11.75 -15.14
C PHE A 186 -1.37 10.57 -15.97
N VAL A 187 -2.70 10.44 -16.06
CA VAL A 187 -3.34 9.39 -16.88
C VAL A 187 -3.03 9.61 -18.37
N ALA A 188 -3.03 10.85 -18.86
CA ALA A 188 -2.64 11.15 -20.23
C ALA A 188 -1.19 10.73 -20.50
N SER A 189 -0.27 11.11 -19.61
CA SER A 189 1.14 10.69 -19.71
C SER A 189 1.33 9.17 -19.68
N LEU A 190 0.55 8.44 -18.88
CA LEU A 190 0.58 6.98 -18.86
C LEU A 190 0.08 6.38 -20.18
N LYS A 191 -0.95 6.97 -20.80
CA LYS A 191 -1.50 6.50 -22.07
C LYS A 191 -0.53 6.63 -23.24
N GLU A 192 0.40 7.58 -23.20
CA GLU A 192 1.45 7.74 -24.21
C GLU A 192 2.37 6.51 -24.29
N HIS A 193 2.43 5.73 -23.24
CA HIS A 193 3.25 4.52 -23.16
C HIS A 193 2.47 3.22 -23.39
N LEU A 194 1.16 3.30 -23.67
CA LEU A 194 0.37 2.12 -24.00
C LEU A 194 0.69 1.63 -25.40
N THR A 195 1.17 0.40 -25.52
CA THR A 195 1.29 -0.34 -26.76
C THR A 195 0.11 -1.29 -26.89
N LYS A 196 -0.65 -1.15 -27.98
CA LYS A 196 -1.73 -2.09 -28.32
C LYS A 196 -1.17 -3.12 -29.29
N THR A 197 -1.24 -4.41 -28.93
CA THR A 197 -0.95 -5.51 -29.83
C THR A 197 -2.20 -6.37 -30.01
N ASP A 198 -2.43 -6.90 -31.21
CA ASP A 198 -3.61 -7.75 -31.50
C ASP A 198 -3.59 -9.06 -30.69
N GLU A 199 -2.41 -9.49 -30.23
CA GLU A 199 -2.22 -10.70 -29.43
C GLU A 199 -2.43 -10.52 -27.94
N GLN A 200 -2.21 -9.34 -27.41
CA GLN A 200 -2.19 -9.07 -25.96
C GLN A 200 -3.37 -8.21 -25.48
N GLY A 201 -4.12 -7.63 -26.41
CA GLY A 201 -5.13 -6.64 -26.07
C GLY A 201 -4.54 -5.29 -25.64
N MET A 202 -5.38 -4.49 -24.99
CA MET A 202 -4.93 -3.25 -24.35
C MET A 202 -4.58 -3.50 -22.90
#